data_08d78a6a50b516ba5eb05a5711780b53
#
_entry.id   08d78a6a50b516ba5eb05a5711780b53
#
_cell.length_a   1.000
_cell.length_b   1.000
_cell.length_c   1.000
_cell.angle_alpha   90.00
_cell.angle_beta   90.00
_cell.angle_gamma   90.00
#
_symmetry.space_group_name_H-M   'P 1'
#
loop_
_entity.id
_entity.type
_entity.pdbx_description
1 polymer ?
#
loop_
_entity_poly.entity_id
_entity_poly.type
_entity_poly.pdbx_seq_one_letter_code
_entity_poly.pdbx_strand_id
1 'polypeptide(L)'
;MNKQKQAFTLVELIVVITILAILWTIAFISLQWYSRDSRDSVRISDMSSIKTTLELFHLWAGKYPLTTDGTPVLYSWTEAWTQGSFWETTVTNVEKFDKIPTDPLMDRQYVYSVTHSKQEYEIAWIIEWDTLWLNSEIINEAIAWDKVTK
;
A
#
# COMPACT_ATOMS: atom_id res chain seq x y z
N MET A 1 -63.42 -19.60 -13.76
CA MET A 1 -62.14 -19.58 -14.53
C MET A 1 -61.04 -20.12 -13.64
N ASN A 2 -60.66 -21.40 -13.83
CA ASN A 2 -59.53 -21.98 -13.09
C ASN A 2 -58.20 -21.49 -13.72
N LYS A 3 -57.49 -20.60 -13.03
CA LYS A 3 -56.12 -20.29 -13.37
C LYS A 3 -55.25 -21.51 -13.10
N GLN A 4 -54.79 -22.15 -14.16
CA GLN A 4 -53.79 -23.21 -14.04
C GLN A 4 -52.51 -22.59 -13.43
N LYS A 5 -52.15 -23.04 -12.22
CA LYS A 5 -50.86 -22.71 -11.62
C LYS A 5 -49.80 -23.53 -12.34
N GLN A 6 -48.99 -22.87 -13.17
CA GLN A 6 -47.82 -23.50 -13.78
C GLN A 6 -46.81 -23.76 -12.65
N ALA A 7 -46.50 -25.02 -12.41
CA ALA A 7 -45.46 -25.43 -11.47
C ALA A 7 -44.12 -25.53 -12.23
N PHE A 8 -43.05 -25.06 -11.63
CA PHE A 8 -41.70 -25.17 -12.18
C PHE A 8 -41.29 -26.65 -12.34
N THR A 9 -40.63 -26.96 -13.43
CA THR A 9 -40.04 -28.28 -13.63
C THR A 9 -38.74 -28.40 -12.85
N LEU A 10 -38.36 -29.61 -12.44
CA LEU A 10 -37.11 -29.88 -11.76
C LEU A 10 -35.88 -29.46 -12.64
N VAL A 11 -36.01 -29.67 -13.96
CA VAL A 11 -34.95 -29.29 -14.94
C VAL A 11 -34.74 -27.80 -14.99
N GLU A 12 -35.80 -26.99 -15.01
CA GLU A 12 -35.69 -25.52 -14.96
C GLU A 12 -34.96 -25.03 -13.71
N LEU A 13 -35.22 -25.66 -12.56
CA LEU A 13 -34.57 -25.32 -11.32
C LEU A 13 -33.07 -25.64 -11.37
N ILE A 14 -32.69 -26.84 -11.85
CA ILE A 14 -31.29 -27.26 -11.96
C ILE A 14 -30.53 -26.35 -12.90
N VAL A 15 -31.07 -25.95 -14.04
CA VAL A 15 -30.46 -25.07 -15.01
C VAL A 15 -30.18 -23.68 -14.38
N VAL A 16 -31.18 -23.14 -13.68
CA VAL A 16 -31.04 -21.82 -13.03
C VAL A 16 -29.96 -21.84 -11.95
N ILE A 17 -29.95 -22.85 -11.04
CA ILE A 17 -28.91 -22.90 -10.00
C ILE A 17 -27.53 -23.12 -10.58
N THR A 18 -27.40 -23.86 -11.68
CA THR A 18 -26.09 -24.05 -12.37
C THR A 18 -25.58 -22.74 -12.95
N ILE A 19 -26.43 -21.98 -13.63
CA ILE A 19 -26.05 -20.66 -14.17
C ILE A 19 -25.69 -19.70 -13.04
N LEU A 20 -26.47 -19.66 -11.98
CA LEU A 20 -26.19 -18.82 -10.81
C LEU A 20 -24.84 -19.18 -10.16
N ALA A 21 -24.52 -20.46 -10.03
CA ALA A 21 -23.25 -20.90 -9.47
C ALA A 21 -22.06 -20.44 -10.31
N ILE A 22 -22.16 -20.51 -11.64
CA ILE A 22 -21.12 -20.03 -12.56
C ILE A 22 -20.95 -18.50 -12.43
N LEU A 23 -22.05 -17.76 -12.48
CA LEU A 23 -22.01 -16.30 -12.38
C LEU A 23 -21.45 -15.85 -11.02
N TRP A 24 -21.84 -16.52 -9.94
CA TRP A 24 -21.32 -16.24 -8.60
C TRP A 24 -19.80 -16.43 -8.52
N THR A 25 -19.30 -17.52 -9.10
CA THR A 25 -17.84 -17.79 -9.12
C THR A 25 -17.08 -16.70 -9.84
N ILE A 26 -17.55 -16.25 -11.01
CA ILE A 26 -16.93 -15.19 -11.79
C ILE A 26 -16.97 -13.86 -11.01
N ALA A 27 -18.11 -13.53 -10.43
CA ALA A 27 -18.28 -12.31 -9.66
C ALA A 27 -17.36 -12.25 -8.44
N PHE A 28 -17.19 -13.39 -7.74
CA PHE A 28 -16.31 -13.47 -6.56
C PHE A 28 -14.84 -13.24 -6.91
N ILE A 29 -14.35 -13.84 -7.99
CA ILE A 29 -12.99 -13.65 -8.48
C ILE A 29 -12.78 -12.18 -8.88
N SER A 30 -13.71 -11.60 -9.63
CA SER A 30 -13.63 -10.21 -10.08
C SER A 30 -13.56 -9.23 -8.91
N LEU A 31 -14.32 -9.48 -7.83
CA LEU A 31 -14.33 -8.61 -6.65
C LEU A 31 -12.98 -8.58 -5.93
N GLN A 32 -12.26 -9.70 -5.88
CA GLN A 32 -10.93 -9.75 -5.24
C GLN A 32 -9.90 -8.91 -6.01
N TRP A 33 -9.93 -8.95 -7.34
CA TRP A 33 -9.05 -8.14 -8.17
C TRP A 33 -9.34 -6.65 -8.00
N TYR A 34 -10.59 -6.27 -8.03
CA TYR A 34 -11.01 -4.88 -7.85
C TYR A 34 -10.58 -4.30 -6.49
N SER A 35 -10.67 -5.11 -5.44
CA SER A 35 -10.25 -4.68 -4.10
C SER A 35 -8.75 -4.38 -4.01
N ARG A 36 -7.90 -5.19 -4.68
CA ARG A 36 -6.44 -4.95 -4.74
C ARG A 36 -6.11 -3.70 -5.52
N ASP A 37 -6.68 -3.55 -6.70
CA ASP A 37 -6.49 -2.39 -7.56
C ASP A 37 -6.89 -1.08 -6.87
N SER A 38 -7.99 -1.12 -6.11
CA SER A 38 -8.43 0.00 -5.29
C SER A 38 -7.39 0.39 -4.22
N ARG A 39 -6.79 -0.58 -3.51
CA ARG A 39 -5.76 -0.30 -2.51
C ARG A 39 -4.47 0.24 -3.14
N ASP A 40 -4.07 -0.29 -4.29
CA ASP A 40 -2.90 0.21 -5.00
C ASP A 40 -3.11 1.64 -5.51
N SER A 41 -4.34 1.97 -5.94
CA SER A 41 -4.71 3.34 -6.29
C SER A 41 -4.61 4.31 -5.10
N VAL A 42 -5.00 3.87 -3.91
CA VAL A 42 -4.83 4.64 -2.67
C VAL A 42 -3.34 4.86 -2.38
N ARG A 43 -2.51 3.82 -2.47
CA ARG A 43 -1.05 3.94 -2.28
C ARG A 43 -0.42 4.96 -3.22
N ILE A 44 -0.77 4.91 -4.50
CA ILE A 44 -0.26 5.87 -5.50
C ILE A 44 -0.70 7.30 -5.14
N SER A 45 -1.94 7.49 -4.71
CA SER A 45 -2.44 8.79 -4.26
C SER A 45 -1.69 9.30 -3.02
N ASP A 46 -1.45 8.43 -2.05
CA ASP A 46 -0.69 8.73 -0.85
C ASP A 46 0.75 9.14 -1.18
N MET A 47 1.41 8.38 -2.07
CA MET A 47 2.77 8.71 -2.52
C MET A 47 2.84 10.08 -3.19
N SER A 48 1.87 10.40 -4.04
CA SER A 48 1.78 11.72 -4.68
C SER A 48 1.62 12.84 -3.65
N SER A 49 0.80 12.61 -2.63
CA SER A 49 0.57 13.57 -1.55
C SER A 49 1.81 13.76 -0.68
N ILE A 50 2.47 12.67 -0.29
CA ILE A 50 3.71 12.69 0.48
C ILE A 50 4.82 13.40 -0.30
N LYS A 51 5.01 13.05 -1.58
CA LYS A 51 5.98 13.70 -2.46
C LYS A 51 5.78 15.21 -2.48
N THR A 52 4.55 15.65 -2.77
CA THR A 52 4.23 17.09 -2.83
C THR A 52 4.55 17.80 -1.52
N THR A 53 4.27 17.14 -0.40
CA THR A 53 4.52 17.70 0.94
C THR A 53 6.01 17.80 1.23
N LEU A 54 6.80 16.78 0.89
CA LEU A 54 8.25 16.78 1.06
C LEU A 54 8.91 17.84 0.19
N GLU A 55 8.47 18.02 -1.05
CA GLU A 55 8.94 19.05 -1.95
C GLU A 55 8.65 20.47 -1.41
N LEU A 56 7.44 20.69 -0.89
CA LEU A 56 7.09 21.96 -0.25
C LEU A 56 7.95 22.24 0.98
N PHE A 57 8.18 21.22 1.81
CA PHE A 57 9.07 21.37 2.96
C PHE A 57 10.51 21.70 2.53
N HIS A 58 11.00 21.02 1.50
CA HIS A 58 12.34 21.29 0.95
C HIS A 58 12.47 22.72 0.42
N LEU A 59 11.45 23.22 -0.27
CA LEU A 59 11.44 24.62 -0.74
C LEU A 59 11.51 25.64 0.40
N TRP A 60 10.86 25.32 1.53
CA TRP A 60 10.84 26.23 2.68
C TRP A 60 12.07 26.07 3.59
N ALA A 61 12.49 24.83 3.87
CA ALA A 61 13.56 24.53 4.82
C ALA A 61 14.95 24.35 4.16
N GLY A 62 15.02 24.25 2.82
CA GLY A 62 16.25 23.99 2.06
C GLY A 62 16.79 22.57 2.21
N LYS A 63 16.05 21.68 2.85
CA LYS A 63 16.44 20.29 3.14
C LYS A 63 15.21 19.44 3.39
N TYR A 64 15.32 18.12 3.18
CA TYR A 64 14.26 17.18 3.54
C TYR A 64 14.23 16.88 5.05
N PRO A 65 13.05 16.61 5.62
CA PRO A 65 12.91 16.31 7.05
C PRO A 65 13.60 15.00 7.40
N LEU A 66 13.98 14.84 8.66
CA LEU A 66 14.48 13.56 9.17
C LEU A 66 13.32 12.56 9.33
N THR A 67 13.66 11.28 9.25
CA THR A 67 12.75 10.19 9.56
C THR A 67 12.40 10.19 11.06
N THR A 68 11.23 9.67 11.39
CA THR A 68 10.91 9.31 12.78
C THR A 68 11.49 7.93 13.08
N ASP A 69 12.07 7.78 14.26
CA ASP A 69 12.73 6.53 14.70
C ASP A 69 13.75 5.99 13.68
N GLY A 70 14.42 6.92 12.98
CA GLY A 70 15.34 6.59 11.92
C GLY A 70 16.60 5.88 12.43
N THR A 71 16.94 4.77 11.79
CA THR A 71 18.21 4.07 11.97
C THR A 71 19.19 4.49 10.88
N PRO A 72 20.43 4.85 11.23
CA PRO A 72 21.43 5.17 10.23
C PRO A 72 21.88 3.92 9.47
N VAL A 73 21.89 3.99 8.16
CA VAL A 73 22.44 2.95 7.30
C VAL A 73 23.84 3.36 6.88
N LEU A 74 24.82 2.55 7.28
CA LEU A 74 26.22 2.81 7.04
C LEU A 74 26.71 2.18 5.74
N TYR A 75 27.39 2.98 4.93
CA TYR A 75 28.15 2.49 3.78
C TYR A 75 29.64 2.82 4.00
N SER A 76 30.50 1.80 4.02
CA SER A 76 31.94 1.98 4.24
C SER A 76 32.27 2.80 5.52
N TRP A 77 31.55 2.50 6.63
CA TRP A 77 31.68 3.16 7.94
C TRP A 77 31.24 4.63 8.01
N THR A 78 30.64 5.12 6.93
CA THR A 78 30.07 6.47 6.88
C THR A 78 28.55 6.34 6.77
N GLU A 79 27.80 7.19 7.49
CA GLU A 79 26.35 7.26 7.36
C GLU A 79 25.99 7.76 5.97
N ALA A 80 25.35 6.87 5.17
CA ALA A 80 24.91 7.18 3.83
C ALA A 80 23.51 7.79 3.85
N TRP A 81 22.59 7.16 4.58
CA TRP A 81 21.21 7.63 4.76
C TRP A 81 20.64 7.16 6.09
N THR A 82 19.57 7.81 6.51
CA THR A 82 18.79 7.42 7.68
C THR A 82 17.46 6.87 7.19
N GLN A 83 17.10 5.66 7.61
CA GLN A 83 15.86 4.99 7.25
C GLN A 83 14.94 4.88 8.47
N GLY A 84 13.67 5.17 8.29
CA GLY A 84 12.65 5.09 9.34
C GLY A 84 11.25 5.22 8.78
N SER A 85 10.31 5.57 9.63
CA SER A 85 8.91 5.74 9.25
C SER A 85 8.62 7.17 8.82
N PHE A 86 7.70 7.32 7.86
CA PHE A 86 7.11 8.60 7.54
C PHE A 86 6.02 8.92 8.56
N TRP A 87 6.34 9.69 9.57
CA TRP A 87 5.48 9.95 10.73
C TRP A 87 5.37 11.43 11.10
N GLU A 88 4.58 11.71 12.11
CA GLU A 88 4.20 13.03 12.61
C GLU A 88 5.36 14.00 12.84
N THR A 89 6.50 13.55 13.38
CA THR A 89 7.71 14.38 13.52
C THR A 89 8.33 14.81 12.21
N THR A 90 8.16 13.99 11.15
CA THR A 90 8.57 14.35 9.79
C THR A 90 7.71 15.48 9.25
N VAL A 91 6.46 15.61 9.70
CA VAL A 91 5.41 16.44 9.09
C VAL A 91 4.95 17.60 9.98
N THR A 92 5.32 17.65 11.27
CA THR A 92 4.86 18.67 12.23
C THR A 92 5.11 20.12 11.81
N ASN A 93 5.94 20.34 10.81
CA ASN A 93 6.18 21.68 10.26
C ASN A 93 5.43 21.96 8.95
N VAL A 94 4.64 21.01 8.45
CA VAL A 94 3.88 21.16 7.21
C VAL A 94 2.41 20.83 7.50
N GLU A 95 1.62 21.83 7.79
CA GLU A 95 0.19 21.76 8.15
C GLU A 95 -0.73 21.18 7.04
N LYS A 96 -0.30 20.19 6.29
CA LYS A 96 -0.99 19.73 5.09
C LYS A 96 -1.71 18.38 5.22
N PHE A 97 -1.45 17.63 6.27
CA PHE A 97 -2.12 16.34 6.45
C PHE A 97 -3.10 16.39 7.64
N ASP A 98 -4.37 16.21 7.36
CA ASP A 98 -5.38 15.94 8.40
C ASP A 98 -5.15 14.56 9.03
N LYS A 99 -4.57 13.65 8.28
CA LYS A 99 -4.19 12.30 8.70
C LYS A 99 -2.95 11.85 7.94
N ILE A 100 -1.97 11.30 8.64
CA ILE A 100 -0.77 10.71 8.01
C ILE A 100 -1.19 9.48 7.21
N PRO A 101 -0.81 9.38 5.93
CA PRO A 101 -1.13 8.25 5.09
C PRO A 101 -0.50 6.96 5.63
N THR A 102 -1.29 5.89 5.65
CA THR A 102 -0.86 4.55 6.05
C THR A 102 -1.24 3.55 4.98
N ASP A 103 -0.48 2.47 4.86
CA ASP A 103 -0.81 1.38 3.93
C ASP A 103 -2.20 0.82 4.21
N PRO A 104 -3.12 0.79 3.23
CA PRO A 104 -4.51 0.41 3.44
C PRO A 104 -4.72 -1.07 3.78
N LEU A 105 -3.72 -1.94 3.57
CA LEU A 105 -3.79 -3.35 3.91
C LEU A 105 -3.14 -3.65 5.26
N MET A 106 -1.96 -3.06 5.50
CA MET A 106 -1.14 -3.39 6.67
C MET A 106 -1.37 -2.41 7.84
N ASP A 107 -2.05 -1.29 7.59
CA ASP A 107 -2.23 -0.17 8.54
C ASP A 107 -0.89 0.29 9.15
N ARG A 108 0.16 0.26 8.33
CA ARG A 108 1.52 0.68 8.71
C ARG A 108 1.91 1.92 7.92
N GLN A 109 2.81 2.68 8.50
CA GLN A 109 3.39 3.84 7.83
C GLN A 109 4.31 3.40 6.71
N TYR A 110 4.43 4.27 5.71
CA TYR A 110 5.38 4.07 4.62
C TYR A 110 6.81 4.24 5.10
N VAL A 111 7.72 3.46 4.54
CA VAL A 111 9.15 3.56 4.85
C VAL A 111 9.70 4.79 4.14
N TYR A 112 10.39 5.63 4.88
CA TYR A 112 11.00 6.85 4.40
C TYR A 112 12.48 6.85 4.72
N SER A 113 13.31 7.19 3.74
CA SER A 113 14.75 7.29 3.88
C SER A 113 15.21 8.66 3.40
N VAL A 114 16.18 9.24 4.08
CA VAL A 114 16.77 10.51 3.72
C VAL A 114 18.29 10.41 3.79
N THR A 115 18.99 10.98 2.82
CA THR A 115 20.44 11.01 2.80
C THR A 115 20.99 11.85 3.97
N HIS A 116 22.23 11.57 4.38
CA HIS A 116 22.91 12.34 5.43
C HIS A 116 22.94 13.85 5.10
N SER A 117 23.12 14.21 3.83
CA SER A 117 23.07 15.60 3.36
C SER A 117 21.68 16.23 3.40
N LYS A 118 20.62 15.42 3.56
CA LYS A 118 19.19 15.82 3.52
C LYS A 118 18.78 16.50 2.20
N GLN A 119 19.45 16.16 1.12
CA GLN A 119 19.18 16.71 -0.22
C GLN A 119 18.42 15.72 -1.11
N GLU A 120 18.37 14.45 -0.71
CA GLU A 120 17.68 13.38 -1.44
C GLU A 120 16.89 12.52 -0.45
N TYR A 121 15.79 11.97 -0.93
CA TYR A 121 14.94 11.08 -0.17
C TYR A 121 14.43 9.92 -1.02
N GLU A 122 14.03 8.85 -0.37
CA GLU A 122 13.36 7.71 -0.96
C GLU A 122 12.16 7.31 -0.10
N ILE A 123 11.07 6.90 -0.75
CA ILE A 123 9.89 6.33 -0.09
C ILE A 123 9.64 4.97 -0.70
N ALA A 124 9.55 3.96 0.14
CA ALA A 124 9.30 2.60 -0.28
C ALA A 124 7.86 2.17 0.08
N TRP A 125 7.20 1.53 -0.86
CA TRP A 125 5.92 0.86 -0.70
C TRP A 125 5.87 -0.42 -1.53
N ILE A 126 4.97 -1.32 -1.20
CA ILE A 126 4.79 -2.58 -1.91
C ILE A 126 3.46 -2.50 -2.67
N ILE A 127 3.49 -2.77 -3.97
CA ILE A 127 2.32 -2.90 -4.82
C ILE A 127 1.85 -4.37 -4.77
N GLU A 128 0.56 -4.60 -4.55
CA GLU A 128 0.01 -5.97 -4.45
C GLU A 128 0.08 -6.77 -5.76
N TRP A 129 0.20 -6.09 -6.88
CA TRP A 129 0.41 -6.70 -8.20
C TRP A 129 1.71 -7.49 -8.30
N ASP A 130 2.79 -6.95 -7.77
CA ASP A 130 4.10 -7.57 -7.84
C ASP A 130 4.26 -8.72 -6.84
N THR A 131 3.48 -8.71 -5.75
CA THR A 131 3.55 -9.77 -4.72
C THR A 131 2.98 -11.10 -5.17
N LEU A 132 2.20 -11.15 -6.25
CA LEU A 132 1.71 -12.42 -6.84
C LEU A 132 2.81 -13.30 -7.42
N TRP A 133 3.96 -12.70 -7.78
CA TRP A 133 5.12 -13.38 -8.36
C TRP A 133 6.32 -13.41 -7.41
N LEU A 134 6.29 -12.59 -6.37
CA LEU A 134 7.30 -12.59 -5.33
C LEU A 134 6.96 -13.66 -4.31
N ASN A 135 7.83 -14.65 -4.23
CA ASN A 135 7.75 -15.69 -3.20
C ASN A 135 7.75 -15.01 -1.82
N SER A 136 7.02 -15.53 -0.87
CA SER A 136 6.91 -14.98 0.51
C SER A 136 8.28 -14.76 1.19
N GLU A 137 9.34 -15.40 0.69
CA GLU A 137 10.71 -15.16 1.11
C GLU A 137 11.22 -13.76 0.78
N ILE A 138 10.92 -13.24 -0.42
CA ILE A 138 11.37 -11.91 -0.86
C ILE A 138 10.64 -10.81 -0.10
N ILE A 139 9.35 -11.02 0.20
CA ILE A 139 8.58 -10.09 1.05
C ILE A 139 9.16 -10.07 2.47
N ASN A 140 9.53 -11.22 3.00
CA ASN A 140 10.19 -11.31 4.31
C ASN A 140 11.60 -10.74 4.28
N GLU A 141 12.35 -10.84 3.18
CA GLU A 141 13.63 -10.15 3.03
C GLU A 141 13.45 -8.63 2.92
N ALA A 142 12.52 -8.13 2.12
CA ALA A 142 12.24 -6.70 2.04
C ALA A 142 11.82 -6.11 3.41
N ILE A 143 11.09 -6.89 4.22
CA ILE A 143 10.75 -6.55 5.61
C ILE A 143 11.94 -6.82 6.56
N ALA A 144 12.83 -7.74 6.24
CA ALA A 144 13.96 -8.16 7.08
C ALA A 144 15.19 -7.23 6.95
N TRP A 145 15.19 -6.27 6.04
CA TRP A 145 16.19 -5.19 6.05
C TRP A 145 16.20 -4.44 7.38
N ASP A 146 15.13 -4.55 8.16
CA ASP A 146 15.03 -4.06 9.55
C ASP A 146 15.86 -4.88 10.57
N LYS A 147 16.50 -5.99 10.17
CA LYS A 147 17.23 -6.89 11.07
C LYS A 147 18.72 -7.06 10.81
N VAL A 148 19.28 -6.42 9.82
CA VAL A 148 20.68 -6.61 9.42
C VAL A 148 21.66 -5.65 10.14
N THR A 149 21.18 -4.88 11.10
CA THR A 149 22.06 -4.06 11.94
C THR A 149 21.97 -4.47 13.42
N LYS A 150 22.53 -5.63 13.77
CA LYS A 150 23.02 -5.93 15.11
C LYS A 150 24.41 -6.52 15.04
#